data_42a381e5ea86e5c16ec2033da099b397
#
_entry.id   42a381e5ea86e5c16ec2033da099b397
#
_cell.length_a   1.000
_cell.length_b   1.000
_cell.length_c   1.000
_cell.angle_alpha   90.00
_cell.angle_beta   90.00
_cell.angle_gamma   90.00
#
_symmetry.space_group_name_H-M   'P 1'
#
loop_
_entity.id
_entity.type
_entity.pdbx_description
1 polymer ?
#
loop_
_entity_poly.entity_id
_entity_poly.type
_entity_poly.pdbx_seq_one_letter_code
_entity_poly.pdbx_strand_id
1 'polypeptide(L)'
;MDSASAAAAPVVLVTNDDGIDAPGLRFLVDQLVAAGRFRVLVCAPDTDRSGVSHCITWRPALSCKRVDISGATAFAVSGTPADCASLGISGKLFDGLVPDLVLSGINIGNNCGYHVVYSGTVAGAREAFLYGIPAIAMSYDWVAGQSSVNDLKVAAEVCMPLINAVMVEIKNGTYLQGSFLNIDVPTDAVHHKGYKVTKQGKYMARIDWEQTVYKKPAVESYQTANMDVDTEKDSELDTSSEDDLLFKRVIVRRSSDEEEGDDMDHKSLVDGYITVTPLGALSRTEADAIPYFKACLSRLVDNLSPSLTAGCLPGGQN
;
A
#
# COMPACT_ATOMS: atom_id res chain seq x y z
N MET A 1 9.47 26.41 40.85
CA MET A 1 9.43 24.97 40.49
C MET A 1 8.62 24.88 39.20
N ASP A 2 9.30 24.97 38.09
CA ASP A 2 8.68 24.88 36.78
C ASP A 2 8.21 23.43 36.57
N SER A 3 6.90 23.22 36.55
CA SER A 3 6.31 21.99 36.08
C SER A 3 6.63 21.90 34.57
N ALA A 4 7.67 21.14 34.23
CA ALA A 4 7.88 20.72 32.86
C ALA A 4 6.59 20.06 32.38
N SER A 5 5.82 20.73 31.52
CA SER A 5 4.66 20.16 30.84
C SER A 5 5.16 18.89 30.15
N ALA A 6 4.71 17.73 30.62
CA ALA A 6 5.01 16.48 29.96
C ALA A 6 4.54 16.61 28.50
N ALA A 7 5.48 16.57 27.56
CA ALA A 7 5.14 16.63 26.14
C ALA A 7 4.11 15.54 25.82
N ALA A 8 3.03 15.90 25.12
CA ALA A 8 2.00 14.96 24.76
C ALA A 8 2.61 13.79 23.97
N ALA A 9 2.11 12.57 24.21
CA ALA A 9 2.56 11.39 23.47
C ALA A 9 2.29 11.58 21.97
N PRO A 10 3.24 11.25 21.09
CA PRO A 10 3.04 11.35 19.65
C PRO A 10 1.91 10.46 19.20
N VAL A 11 1.15 10.97 18.25
CA VAL A 11 -0.03 10.30 17.67
C VAL A 11 0.39 9.51 16.43
N VAL A 12 0.09 8.22 16.43
CA VAL A 12 0.35 7.32 15.29
C VAL A 12 -0.98 6.80 14.75
N LEU A 13 -1.21 6.98 13.46
CA LEU A 13 -2.35 6.41 12.75
C LEU A 13 -1.91 5.13 12.05
N VAL A 14 -2.66 4.04 12.24
CA VAL A 14 -2.44 2.75 11.55
C VAL A 14 -3.58 2.49 10.58
N THR A 15 -3.23 2.07 9.37
CA THR A 15 -4.13 1.57 8.33
C THR A 15 -3.52 0.35 7.65
N ASN A 16 -4.24 -0.29 6.73
CA ASN A 16 -3.75 -1.37 5.87
C ASN A 16 -4.69 -1.56 4.66
N ASP A 17 -4.48 -2.60 3.85
CA ASP A 17 -5.42 -3.06 2.82
C ASP A 17 -6.00 -4.45 3.10
N ASP A 18 -5.39 -5.26 3.95
CA ASP A 18 -5.93 -6.58 4.34
C ASP A 18 -7.18 -6.50 5.24
N GLY A 19 -7.52 -5.30 5.75
CA GLY A 19 -8.66 -5.06 6.62
C GLY A 19 -8.33 -4.96 8.11
N ILE A 20 -9.26 -4.40 8.90
CA ILE A 20 -9.04 -4.07 10.32
C ILE A 20 -8.81 -5.30 11.21
N ASP A 21 -9.32 -6.46 10.80
CA ASP A 21 -9.14 -7.73 11.54
C ASP A 21 -7.91 -8.53 11.10
N ALA A 22 -7.19 -8.04 10.08
CA ALA A 22 -5.99 -8.71 9.58
C ALA A 22 -4.89 -8.83 10.66
N PRO A 23 -4.23 -10.00 10.76
CA PRO A 23 -3.24 -10.26 11.81
C PRO A 23 -2.05 -9.31 11.74
N GLY A 24 -1.60 -8.92 10.53
CA GLY A 24 -0.50 -7.99 10.37
C GLY A 24 -0.77 -6.62 10.99
N LEU A 25 -1.97 -6.06 10.79
CA LEU A 25 -2.39 -4.81 11.44
C LEU A 25 -2.47 -4.99 12.96
N ARG A 26 -3.08 -6.08 13.43
CA ARG A 26 -3.28 -6.33 14.85
C ARG A 26 -1.95 -6.44 15.58
N PHE A 27 -0.98 -7.19 15.07
CA PHE A 27 0.35 -7.30 15.68
C PHE A 27 1.11 -5.97 15.67
N LEU A 28 1.01 -5.17 14.62
CA LEU A 28 1.62 -3.84 14.59
C LEU A 28 1.03 -2.94 15.68
N VAL A 29 -0.30 -2.92 15.83
CA VAL A 29 -0.99 -2.15 16.87
C VAL A 29 -0.57 -2.62 18.26
N ASP A 30 -0.49 -3.93 18.49
CA ASP A 30 -0.05 -4.51 19.77
C ASP A 30 1.36 -4.05 20.13
N GLN A 31 2.30 -4.02 19.18
CA GLN A 31 3.68 -3.54 19.40
C GLN A 31 3.72 -2.04 19.74
N LEU A 32 2.92 -1.23 19.05
CA LEU A 32 2.84 0.21 19.30
C LEU A 32 2.24 0.51 20.68
N VAL A 33 1.18 -0.20 21.05
CA VAL A 33 0.53 -0.08 22.38
C VAL A 33 1.48 -0.56 23.48
N ALA A 34 2.13 -1.71 23.30
CA ALA A 34 3.09 -2.27 24.27
C ALA A 34 4.29 -1.35 24.51
N ALA A 35 4.70 -0.57 23.51
CA ALA A 35 5.76 0.43 23.66
C ALA A 35 5.40 1.56 24.64
N GLY A 36 4.12 1.80 24.95
CA GLY A 36 3.63 2.70 25.97
C GLY A 36 3.92 4.20 25.78
N ARG A 37 4.36 4.59 24.57
CA ARG A 37 4.82 5.95 24.27
C ARG A 37 4.09 6.63 23.13
N PHE A 38 3.14 5.91 22.51
CA PHE A 38 2.35 6.40 21.40
C PHE A 38 0.87 6.50 21.79
N ARG A 39 0.17 7.48 21.26
CA ARG A 39 -1.27 7.46 21.17
C ARG A 39 -1.64 6.80 19.84
N VAL A 40 -2.21 5.60 19.92
CA VAL A 40 -2.48 4.76 18.74
C VAL A 40 -3.90 4.97 18.25
N LEU A 41 -4.04 5.38 17.01
CA LEU A 41 -5.29 5.50 16.27
C LEU A 41 -5.30 4.45 15.16
N VAL A 42 -6.46 3.85 14.87
CA VAL A 42 -6.62 2.88 13.78
C VAL A 42 -7.80 3.29 12.92
N CYS A 43 -7.55 3.45 11.63
CA CYS A 43 -8.57 3.69 10.63
C CYS A 43 -8.25 2.79 9.44
N ALA A 44 -8.97 1.67 9.32
CA ALA A 44 -8.65 0.63 8.34
C ALA A 44 -9.92 0.13 7.63
N PRO A 45 -9.81 -0.44 6.42
CA PRO A 45 -10.93 -1.03 5.72
C PRO A 45 -11.65 -2.09 6.56
N ASP A 46 -12.96 -2.18 6.42
CA ASP A 46 -13.80 -3.19 7.09
C ASP A 46 -13.65 -4.60 6.50
N THR A 47 -13.10 -4.69 5.29
CA THR A 47 -12.84 -5.93 4.56
C THR A 47 -11.52 -5.80 3.80
N ASP A 48 -11.02 -6.91 3.27
CA ASP A 48 -9.86 -6.95 2.37
C ASP A 48 -10.07 -6.05 1.14
N ARG A 49 -9.06 -5.21 0.86
CA ARG A 49 -8.95 -4.30 -0.27
C ARG A 49 -7.63 -4.49 -1.02
N SER A 50 -7.09 -5.71 -1.03
CA SER A 50 -5.86 -6.02 -1.76
C SER A 50 -5.99 -5.72 -3.25
N GLY A 51 -4.93 -5.17 -3.84
CA GLY A 51 -4.87 -4.90 -5.27
C GLY A 51 -5.71 -3.73 -5.76
N VAL A 52 -6.27 -2.88 -4.88
CA VAL A 52 -7.08 -1.71 -5.29
C VAL A 52 -6.24 -0.51 -5.72
N SER A 53 -4.91 -0.60 -5.66
CA SER A 53 -4.04 0.53 -6.00
C SER A 53 -4.36 1.77 -5.14
N HIS A 54 -4.13 2.98 -5.66
CA HIS A 54 -4.50 4.24 -4.99
C HIS A 54 -5.93 4.67 -5.39
N CYS A 55 -6.89 3.77 -5.19
CA CYS A 55 -8.30 4.07 -5.42
C CYS A 55 -8.86 4.90 -4.27
N ILE A 56 -9.70 5.88 -4.58
CA ILE A 56 -10.46 6.68 -3.62
C ILE A 56 -11.95 6.58 -3.91
N THR A 57 -12.77 6.64 -2.88
CA THR A 57 -14.23 6.62 -2.99
C THR A 57 -14.76 8.05 -3.14
N TRP A 58 -15.16 8.43 -4.35
CA TRP A 58 -15.51 9.81 -4.66
C TRP A 58 -16.97 10.20 -4.34
N ARG A 59 -17.92 9.31 -4.54
CA ARG A 59 -19.35 9.67 -4.45
C ARG A 59 -20.11 9.06 -3.29
N PRO A 60 -20.12 7.72 -3.07
CA PRO A 60 -20.86 7.15 -1.95
C PRO A 60 -20.28 7.61 -0.61
N ALA A 61 -21.17 7.80 0.37
CA ALA A 61 -20.72 8.03 1.74
C ALA A 61 -20.12 6.75 2.32
N LEU A 62 -19.06 6.90 3.11
CA LEU A 62 -18.41 5.79 3.79
C LEU A 62 -19.03 5.55 5.17
N SER A 63 -19.28 4.31 5.51
CA SER A 63 -19.65 3.94 6.88
C SER A 63 -18.40 3.77 7.74
N CYS A 64 -18.46 4.23 9.00
CA CYS A 64 -17.40 4.07 9.98
C CYS A 64 -17.98 3.41 11.22
N LYS A 65 -17.44 2.27 11.62
CA LYS A 65 -17.86 1.53 12.81
C LYS A 65 -16.71 1.48 13.81
N ARG A 66 -17.00 1.83 15.07
CA ARG A 66 -16.03 1.68 16.15
C ARG A 66 -15.75 0.20 16.38
N VAL A 67 -14.46 -0.13 16.51
CA VAL A 67 -13.97 -1.48 16.79
C VAL A 67 -13.18 -1.45 18.08
N ASP A 68 -13.31 -2.48 18.90
CA ASP A 68 -12.57 -2.61 20.14
C ASP A 68 -11.18 -3.20 19.85
N ILE A 69 -10.15 -2.39 20.03
CA ILE A 69 -8.75 -2.79 20.00
C ILE A 69 -8.10 -2.24 21.26
N SER A 70 -7.61 -3.13 22.10
CA SER A 70 -7.03 -2.76 23.41
C SER A 70 -5.92 -1.72 23.25
N GLY A 71 -6.00 -0.63 23.99
CA GLY A 71 -4.99 0.44 23.97
C GLY A 71 -5.02 1.38 22.77
N ALA A 72 -5.94 1.19 21.83
CA ALA A 72 -6.09 2.03 20.62
C ALA A 72 -7.51 2.57 20.47
N THR A 73 -7.66 3.69 19.75
CA THR A 73 -8.97 4.15 19.26
C THR A 73 -9.12 3.72 17.81
N ALA A 74 -10.07 2.83 17.51
CA ALA A 74 -10.14 2.14 16.24
C ALA A 74 -11.50 2.26 15.55
N PHE A 75 -11.48 2.40 14.21
CA PHE A 75 -12.65 2.42 13.35
C PHE A 75 -12.41 1.57 12.09
N ALA A 76 -13.38 0.70 11.80
CA ALA A 76 -13.51 0.01 10.52
C ALA A 76 -14.30 0.89 9.54
N VAL A 77 -13.81 1.03 8.32
CA VAL A 77 -14.37 1.94 7.30
C VAL A 77 -14.69 1.17 6.04
N SER A 78 -15.85 1.39 5.43
CA SER A 78 -16.25 0.76 4.16
C SER A 78 -15.54 1.39 2.95
N GLY A 79 -14.30 1.84 3.12
CA GLY A 79 -13.49 2.53 2.12
C GLY A 79 -12.23 1.78 1.75
N THR A 80 -11.43 2.41 0.89
CA THR A 80 -10.10 1.95 0.52
C THR A 80 -9.04 2.34 1.56
N PRO A 81 -7.81 1.81 1.51
CA PRO A 81 -6.71 2.27 2.36
C PRO A 81 -6.44 3.79 2.26
N ALA A 82 -6.53 4.36 1.06
CA ALA A 82 -6.38 5.79 0.86
C ALA A 82 -7.53 6.58 1.52
N ASP A 83 -8.78 6.12 1.41
CA ASP A 83 -9.92 6.71 2.12
C ASP A 83 -9.71 6.68 3.64
N CYS A 84 -9.24 5.54 4.16
CA CYS A 84 -8.97 5.35 5.59
C CYS A 84 -7.86 6.28 6.08
N ALA A 85 -6.78 6.42 5.33
CA ALA A 85 -5.67 7.31 5.66
C ALA A 85 -6.14 8.78 5.68
N SER A 86 -6.80 9.26 4.62
CA SER A 86 -7.26 10.65 4.54
C SER A 86 -8.32 10.98 5.59
N LEU A 87 -9.26 10.08 5.85
CA LEU A 87 -10.27 10.24 6.90
C LEU A 87 -9.63 10.29 8.29
N GLY A 88 -8.67 9.39 8.56
CA GLY A 88 -7.92 9.37 9.82
C GLY A 88 -7.11 10.65 10.06
N ILE A 89 -6.50 11.21 9.02
CA ILE A 89 -5.71 12.45 9.07
C ILE A 89 -6.61 13.68 9.26
N SER A 90 -7.85 13.63 8.77
CA SER A 90 -8.76 14.78 8.80
C SER A 90 -9.07 15.33 10.19
N GLY A 91 -8.78 14.58 11.25
CA GLY A 91 -9.14 14.86 12.63
C GLY A 91 -10.64 14.68 12.96
N LYS A 92 -11.50 14.47 11.95
CA LYS A 92 -12.96 14.40 12.16
C LYS A 92 -13.40 13.11 12.87
N LEU A 93 -12.63 12.03 12.67
CA LEU A 93 -12.92 10.74 13.27
C LEU A 93 -12.35 10.59 14.69
N PHE A 94 -11.35 11.39 15.04
CA PHE A 94 -10.56 11.27 16.26
C PHE A 94 -10.52 12.57 17.09
N ASP A 95 -11.65 13.25 17.23
CA ASP A 95 -11.82 14.43 18.10
C ASP A 95 -10.78 15.55 17.88
N GLY A 96 -10.44 15.80 16.63
CA GLY A 96 -9.47 16.83 16.24
C GLY A 96 -8.00 16.42 16.29
N LEU A 97 -7.70 15.15 16.64
CA LEU A 97 -6.33 14.64 16.60
C LEU A 97 -5.85 14.43 15.16
N VAL A 98 -4.68 14.97 14.87
CA VAL A 98 -3.96 14.75 13.62
C VAL A 98 -2.72 13.90 13.93
N PRO A 99 -2.42 12.85 13.17
CA PRO A 99 -1.28 11.99 13.43
C PRO A 99 0.05 12.69 13.10
N ASP A 100 1.09 12.40 13.88
CA ASP A 100 2.48 12.76 13.60
C ASP A 100 3.12 11.82 12.59
N LEU A 101 2.62 10.57 12.51
CA LEU A 101 3.10 9.51 11.62
C LEU A 101 1.94 8.60 11.21
N VAL A 102 1.89 8.22 9.94
CA VAL A 102 0.97 7.20 9.43
C VAL A 102 1.75 5.92 9.10
N LEU A 103 1.26 4.81 9.59
CA LEU A 103 1.77 3.46 9.34
C LEU A 103 0.72 2.67 8.56
N SER A 104 1.09 2.11 7.42
CA SER A 104 0.22 1.27 6.61
C SER A 104 0.79 -0.14 6.51
N GLY A 105 0.07 -1.13 7.02
CA GLY A 105 0.48 -2.54 7.06
C GLY A 105 0.16 -3.21 8.40
N ILE A 106 0.78 -4.37 8.69
CA ILE A 106 1.76 -5.12 7.87
C ILE A 106 1.02 -5.97 6.85
N ASN A 107 1.33 -5.76 5.57
CA ASN A 107 0.72 -6.46 4.44
C ASN A 107 1.21 -7.91 4.34
N ILE A 108 0.32 -8.80 3.89
CA ILE A 108 0.64 -10.18 3.52
C ILE A 108 1.11 -10.19 2.05
N GLY A 109 2.41 -10.35 1.84
CA GLY A 109 3.07 -10.26 0.53
C GLY A 109 3.93 -9.01 0.39
N ASN A 110 5.04 -9.10 -0.35
CA ASN A 110 5.93 -7.97 -0.57
C ASN A 110 5.35 -6.96 -1.57
N ASN A 111 5.75 -5.71 -1.42
CA ASN A 111 5.40 -4.59 -2.29
C ASN A 111 6.64 -3.99 -2.97
N CYS A 112 7.53 -4.85 -3.45
CA CYS A 112 8.72 -4.46 -4.20
C CYS A 112 8.43 -4.16 -5.68
N GLY A 113 9.29 -3.39 -6.31
CA GLY A 113 9.25 -3.12 -7.74
C GLY A 113 7.92 -2.55 -8.22
N TYR A 114 7.35 -3.12 -9.27
CA TYR A 114 6.07 -2.68 -9.84
C TYR A 114 4.85 -3.09 -9.00
N HIS A 115 4.98 -3.97 -8.01
CA HIS A 115 3.89 -4.29 -7.09
C HIS A 115 3.42 -3.04 -6.32
N VAL A 116 4.29 -2.06 -6.08
CA VAL A 116 3.96 -0.73 -5.53
C VAL A 116 2.74 -0.09 -6.23
N VAL A 117 2.54 -0.35 -7.54
CA VAL A 117 1.44 0.25 -8.31
C VAL A 117 0.09 -0.32 -7.89
N TYR A 118 0.02 -1.62 -7.58
CA TYR A 118 -1.22 -2.30 -7.22
C TYR A 118 -1.53 -2.25 -5.72
N SER A 119 -0.54 -1.93 -4.89
CA SER A 119 -0.62 -2.02 -3.44
C SER A 119 -1.54 -0.96 -2.82
N GLY A 120 -2.55 -1.43 -2.08
CA GLY A 120 -3.35 -0.59 -1.20
C GLY A 120 -2.58 -0.17 0.06
N THR A 121 -1.70 -1.02 0.57
CA THR A 121 -0.78 -0.70 1.69
C THR A 121 0.08 0.51 1.35
N VAL A 122 0.74 0.50 0.18
CA VAL A 122 1.55 1.63 -0.29
C VAL A 122 0.67 2.86 -0.55
N ALA A 123 -0.57 2.67 -1.01
CA ALA A 123 -1.51 3.75 -1.24
C ALA A 123 -1.89 4.48 0.06
N GLY A 124 -2.13 3.76 1.16
CA GLY A 124 -2.40 4.38 2.46
C GLY A 124 -1.26 5.29 2.93
N ALA A 125 -0.01 4.85 2.80
CA ALA A 125 1.16 5.67 3.13
C ALA A 125 1.35 6.84 2.14
N ARG A 126 1.13 6.62 0.84
CA ARG A 126 1.20 7.69 -0.18
C ARG A 126 0.13 8.74 0.04
N GLU A 127 -1.07 8.36 0.43
CA GLU A 127 -2.14 9.31 0.76
C GLU A 127 -1.71 10.21 1.92
N ALA A 128 -1.17 9.65 3.00
CA ALA A 128 -0.65 10.43 4.12
C ALA A 128 0.44 11.42 3.68
N PHE A 129 1.36 10.96 2.84
CA PHE A 129 2.41 11.80 2.26
C PHE A 129 1.83 12.96 1.44
N LEU A 130 0.76 12.76 0.67
CA LEU A 130 0.08 13.83 -0.08
C LEU A 130 -0.53 14.89 0.83
N TYR A 131 -0.92 14.53 2.05
CA TYR A 131 -1.37 15.45 3.11
C TYR A 131 -0.22 16.06 3.93
N GLY A 132 1.04 15.79 3.57
CA GLY A 132 2.21 16.32 4.25
C GLY A 132 2.53 15.63 5.58
N ILE A 133 1.95 14.45 5.83
CA ILE A 133 2.22 13.66 7.03
C ILE A 133 3.29 12.61 6.72
N PRO A 134 4.35 12.48 7.54
CA PRO A 134 5.30 11.38 7.44
C PRO A 134 4.61 10.02 7.41
N ALA A 135 5.06 9.11 6.53
CA ALA A 135 4.37 7.83 6.39
C ALA A 135 5.33 6.68 6.06
N ILE A 136 4.93 5.48 6.49
CA ILE A 136 5.64 4.22 6.24
C ILE A 136 4.63 3.18 5.78
N ALA A 137 4.84 2.58 4.60
CA ALA A 137 4.22 1.34 4.18
C ALA A 137 5.07 0.16 4.63
N MET A 138 4.46 -0.92 5.11
CA MET A 138 5.18 -2.10 5.63
C MET A 138 4.54 -3.37 5.11
N SER A 139 5.38 -4.27 4.60
CA SER A 139 4.98 -5.54 4.00
C SER A 139 5.89 -6.66 4.47
N TYR A 140 5.37 -7.88 4.51
CA TYR A 140 6.11 -9.09 4.80
C TYR A 140 6.10 -10.01 3.58
N ASP A 141 7.26 -10.50 3.15
CA ASP A 141 7.39 -11.40 1.99
C ASP A 141 6.84 -12.79 2.32
N TRP A 142 5.51 -12.90 2.21
CA TRP A 142 4.78 -14.12 2.50
C TRP A 142 5.02 -15.17 1.41
N VAL A 143 5.44 -16.36 1.83
CA VAL A 143 5.61 -17.53 0.96
C VAL A 143 4.68 -18.65 1.43
N ALA A 144 3.69 -19.01 0.59
CA ALA A 144 2.75 -20.07 0.90
C ALA A 144 3.48 -21.40 1.20
N GLY A 145 3.04 -22.08 2.25
CA GLY A 145 3.66 -23.32 2.72
C GLY A 145 4.97 -23.14 3.55
N GLN A 146 5.50 -21.92 3.66
CA GLN A 146 6.65 -21.60 4.53
C GLN A 146 6.26 -20.63 5.63
N SER A 147 5.52 -19.58 5.28
CA SER A 147 5.12 -18.52 6.21
C SER A 147 3.95 -18.94 7.10
N SER A 148 3.90 -18.39 8.29
CA SER A 148 2.85 -18.55 9.28
C SER A 148 2.36 -17.18 9.80
N VAL A 149 1.17 -17.15 10.39
CA VAL A 149 0.64 -15.92 11.01
C VAL A 149 1.58 -15.35 12.07
N ASN A 150 2.36 -16.20 12.76
CA ASN A 150 3.31 -15.74 13.77
C ASN A 150 4.48 -14.95 13.16
N ASP A 151 4.81 -15.15 11.89
CA ASP A 151 5.89 -14.41 11.22
C ASP A 151 5.49 -12.95 11.01
N LEU A 152 4.20 -12.65 10.87
CA LEU A 152 3.70 -11.26 10.86
C LEU A 152 3.94 -10.55 12.19
N LYS A 153 3.91 -11.28 13.31
CA LYS A 153 4.27 -10.73 14.61
C LYS A 153 5.75 -10.36 14.65
N VAL A 154 6.62 -11.26 14.17
CA VAL A 154 8.06 -10.99 14.06
C VAL A 154 8.31 -9.81 13.12
N ALA A 155 7.60 -9.75 11.98
CA ALA A 155 7.68 -8.62 11.05
C ALA A 155 7.32 -7.29 11.72
N ALA A 156 6.28 -7.27 12.57
CA ALA A 156 5.94 -6.08 13.36
C ALA A 156 7.05 -5.70 14.35
N GLU A 157 7.64 -6.69 15.04
CA GLU A 157 8.71 -6.48 16.00
C GLU A 157 9.97 -5.88 15.33
N VAL A 158 10.39 -6.42 14.18
CA VAL A 158 11.58 -5.93 13.47
C VAL A 158 11.35 -4.57 12.77
N CYS A 159 10.12 -4.14 12.58
CA CYS A 159 9.82 -2.79 12.08
C CYS A 159 9.91 -1.71 13.19
N MET A 160 9.75 -2.06 14.47
CA MET A 160 9.73 -1.10 15.58
C MET A 160 10.99 -0.23 15.70
N PRO A 161 12.23 -0.74 15.54
CA PRO A 161 13.42 0.10 15.58
C PRO A 161 13.39 1.23 14.55
N LEU A 162 12.93 0.93 13.32
CA LEU A 162 12.84 1.92 12.24
C LEU A 162 11.73 2.94 12.49
N ILE A 163 10.54 2.50 12.95
CA ILE A 163 9.45 3.39 13.36
C ILE A 163 9.94 4.38 14.43
N ASN A 164 10.73 3.88 15.39
CA ASN A 164 11.29 4.72 16.44
C ASN A 164 12.31 5.72 15.94
N ALA A 165 13.19 5.32 15.03
CA ALA A 165 14.16 6.21 14.40
C ALA A 165 13.46 7.33 13.62
N VAL A 166 12.47 6.99 12.79
CA VAL A 166 11.65 7.96 12.05
C VAL A 166 10.94 8.93 13.02
N MET A 167 10.36 8.42 14.10
CA MET A 167 9.70 9.28 15.09
C MET A 167 10.67 10.26 15.78
N VAL A 168 11.91 9.87 15.99
CA VAL A 168 12.95 10.78 16.53
C VAL A 168 13.23 11.90 15.54
N GLU A 169 13.38 11.59 14.25
CA GLU A 169 13.60 12.59 13.19
C GLU A 169 12.41 13.56 13.09
N ILE A 170 11.17 13.05 13.18
CA ILE A 170 9.96 13.87 13.19
C ILE A 170 9.96 14.84 14.37
N LYS A 171 10.23 14.34 15.58
CA LYS A 171 10.28 15.18 16.79
C LYS A 171 11.36 16.26 16.75
N ASN A 172 12.48 15.93 16.14
CA ASN A 172 13.60 16.87 15.98
C ASN A 172 13.40 17.88 14.83
N GLY A 173 12.34 17.69 13.99
CA GLY A 173 12.13 18.50 12.80
C GLY A 173 13.16 18.26 11.69
N THR A 174 13.86 17.13 11.73
CA THR A 174 14.90 16.72 10.77
C THR A 174 14.42 15.68 9.76
N TYR A 175 13.16 15.22 9.87
CA TYR A 175 12.60 14.28 8.92
C TYR A 175 12.57 14.88 7.50
N LEU A 176 13.16 14.15 6.54
CA LEU A 176 13.27 14.59 5.16
C LEU A 176 11.89 14.62 4.48
N GLN A 177 11.46 15.83 4.10
CA GLN A 177 10.25 16.02 3.29
C GLN A 177 10.52 15.59 1.85
N GLY A 178 9.51 15.05 1.16
CA GLY A 178 9.60 14.74 -0.26
C GLY A 178 9.57 13.25 -0.59
N SER A 179 9.54 12.37 0.42
CA SER A 179 9.32 10.94 0.25
C SER A 179 8.61 10.32 1.46
N PHE A 180 7.93 9.21 1.24
CA PHE A 180 7.51 8.28 2.28
C PHE A 180 8.34 6.98 2.16
N LEU A 181 8.29 6.12 3.15
CA LEU A 181 9.09 4.89 3.14
C LEU A 181 8.21 3.69 2.79
N ASN A 182 8.74 2.80 1.94
CA ASN A 182 8.23 1.46 1.73
C ASN A 182 9.22 0.46 2.33
N ILE A 183 8.75 -0.37 3.24
CA ILE A 183 9.54 -1.38 3.95
C ILE A 183 9.02 -2.75 3.57
N ASP A 184 9.92 -3.62 3.12
CA ASP A 184 9.62 -5.02 2.92
C ASP A 184 10.49 -5.87 3.83
N VAL A 185 9.86 -6.76 4.61
CA VAL A 185 10.50 -7.68 5.56
C VAL A 185 10.67 -9.03 4.87
N PRO A 186 11.87 -9.65 4.86
CA PRO A 186 12.09 -10.92 4.20
C PRO A 186 11.34 -12.07 4.90
N THR A 187 11.08 -13.15 4.16
CA THR A 187 10.39 -14.36 4.66
C THR A 187 11.02 -14.90 5.94
N ASP A 188 12.35 -14.95 6.02
CA ASP A 188 13.06 -15.25 7.28
C ASP A 188 13.35 -13.96 8.05
N ALA A 189 12.30 -13.43 8.68
CA ALA A 189 12.38 -12.20 9.45
C ALA A 189 13.22 -12.32 10.74
N VAL A 190 13.41 -13.53 11.25
CA VAL A 190 14.21 -13.77 12.47
C VAL A 190 15.69 -13.62 12.19
N HIS A 191 16.17 -14.14 11.06
CA HIS A 191 17.59 -14.14 10.69
C HIS A 191 17.91 -13.11 9.61
N HIS A 192 17.13 -12.01 9.56
CA HIS A 192 17.40 -10.95 8.58
C HIS A 192 18.81 -10.37 8.72
N LYS A 193 19.41 -9.92 7.61
CA LYS A 193 20.80 -9.40 7.57
C LYS A 193 20.93 -7.92 7.98
N GLY A 194 19.88 -7.33 8.52
CA GLY A 194 19.81 -5.92 8.87
C GLY A 194 18.95 -5.12 7.90
N TYR A 195 18.96 -3.79 8.08
CA TYR A 195 18.21 -2.85 7.22
C TYR A 195 19.10 -2.36 6.08
N LYS A 196 18.53 -2.25 4.88
CA LYS A 196 19.23 -1.74 3.71
C LYS A 196 18.38 -0.69 2.99
N VAL A 197 18.95 0.50 2.79
CA VAL A 197 18.32 1.52 1.95
C VAL A 197 18.44 1.06 0.50
N THR A 198 17.30 1.03 -0.19
CA THR A 198 17.17 0.48 -1.54
C THR A 198 16.48 1.45 -2.49
N LYS A 199 16.53 1.13 -3.78
CA LYS A 199 15.78 1.79 -4.84
C LYS A 199 14.65 0.87 -5.29
N GLN A 200 13.56 1.44 -5.75
CA GLN A 200 12.49 0.68 -6.39
C GLN A 200 13.01 0.03 -7.66
N GLY A 201 12.90 -1.30 -7.73
CA GLY A 201 13.24 -2.10 -8.91
C GLY A 201 12.10 -2.18 -9.91
N LYS A 202 12.23 -3.10 -10.87
CA LYS A 202 11.22 -3.40 -11.89
C LYS A 202 10.59 -4.78 -11.69
N TYR A 203 10.87 -5.42 -10.57
CA TYR A 203 10.30 -6.72 -10.25
C TYR A 203 8.78 -6.71 -10.34
N MET A 204 8.24 -7.75 -10.97
CA MET A 204 6.79 -7.99 -11.03
C MET A 204 6.53 -9.49 -11.17
N ALA A 205 5.66 -10.05 -10.34
CA ALA A 205 5.15 -11.39 -10.56
C ALA A 205 4.29 -11.42 -11.83
N ARG A 206 4.51 -12.39 -12.70
CA ARG A 206 3.64 -12.57 -13.86
C ARG A 206 2.34 -13.20 -13.42
N ILE A 207 1.25 -12.53 -13.73
CA ILE A 207 -0.13 -12.92 -13.42
C ILE A 207 -0.80 -13.34 -14.71
N ASP A 208 -1.51 -14.45 -14.69
CA ASP A 208 -2.35 -14.95 -15.76
C ASP A 208 -3.77 -15.18 -15.24
N TRP A 209 -4.68 -15.52 -16.14
CA TRP A 209 -6.06 -15.83 -15.83
C TRP A 209 -6.33 -17.30 -16.10
N GLU A 210 -6.89 -17.97 -15.12
CA GLU A 210 -7.38 -19.34 -15.25
C GLU A 210 -8.90 -19.35 -15.19
N GLN A 211 -9.52 -19.95 -16.20
CA GLN A 211 -10.98 -20.17 -16.17
C GLN A 211 -11.30 -21.20 -15.08
N THR A 212 -12.25 -20.87 -14.23
CA THR A 212 -12.73 -21.74 -13.15
C THR A 212 -14.22 -21.98 -13.27
N VAL A 213 -14.72 -22.96 -12.54
CA VAL A 213 -16.16 -23.22 -12.43
C VAL A 213 -16.59 -22.91 -11.01
N TYR A 214 -17.80 -22.35 -10.86
CA TYR A 214 -18.38 -22.13 -9.54
C TYR A 214 -18.57 -23.49 -8.86
N LYS A 215 -17.76 -23.78 -7.84
CA LYS A 215 -18.01 -24.90 -6.92
C LYS A 215 -18.72 -24.31 -5.72
N LYS A 216 -20.03 -24.64 -5.57
CA LYS A 216 -20.76 -24.32 -4.34
C LYS A 216 -19.96 -24.86 -3.17
N PRO A 217 -19.60 -24.06 -2.14
CA PRO A 217 -18.85 -24.56 -1.00
C PRO A 217 -19.63 -25.73 -0.39
N ALA A 218 -18.99 -26.89 -0.26
CA ALA A 218 -19.53 -27.95 0.56
C ALA A 218 -19.56 -27.44 1.99
N VAL A 219 -20.71 -27.53 2.65
CA VAL A 219 -20.85 -27.23 4.08
C VAL A 219 -20.06 -28.27 4.83
N GLU A 220 -18.76 -28.06 5.02
CA GLU A 220 -17.92 -28.89 5.88
C GLU A 220 -17.63 -28.17 7.17
N SER A 221 -17.95 -28.88 8.25
CA SER A 221 -17.71 -28.52 9.64
C SER A 221 -16.26 -28.12 9.87
N TYR A 222 -16.08 -26.98 10.52
CA TYR A 222 -14.80 -26.45 10.99
C TYR A 222 -14.03 -27.49 11.82
N GLN A 223 -13.01 -28.09 11.28
CA GLN A 223 -11.90 -28.66 12.02
C GLN A 223 -10.60 -28.05 11.51
N THR A 224 -9.93 -27.41 12.43
CA THR A 224 -8.61 -26.80 12.41
C THR A 224 -7.60 -27.55 11.54
N ALA A 225 -7.21 -26.96 10.40
CA ALA A 225 -5.86 -27.09 9.83
C ALA A 225 -5.78 -26.31 8.51
N ASN A 226 -4.75 -25.46 8.41
CA ASN A 226 -4.26 -24.78 7.22
C ASN A 226 -5.16 -23.66 6.67
N MET A 227 -4.82 -22.43 7.05
CA MET A 227 -5.31 -21.23 6.39
C MET A 227 -4.71 -21.14 4.98
N ASP A 228 -5.36 -21.80 4.01
CA ASP A 228 -5.43 -21.27 2.67
C ASP A 228 -6.29 -20.00 2.79
N VAL A 229 -5.70 -18.86 2.43
CA VAL A 229 -6.36 -17.56 2.47
C VAL A 229 -7.32 -17.49 1.30
N ASP A 230 -8.50 -18.08 1.46
CA ASP A 230 -9.69 -17.92 0.63
C ASP A 230 -10.93 -18.15 1.49
N THR A 231 -11.24 -17.17 2.33
CA THR A 231 -12.59 -17.08 2.91
C THR A 231 -13.17 -15.70 2.60
N GLU A 232 -13.50 -15.52 1.32
CA GLU A 232 -14.54 -14.56 0.97
C GLU A 232 -15.86 -15.06 1.54
N LYS A 233 -16.39 -14.33 2.51
CA LYS A 233 -17.84 -14.36 2.79
C LYS A 233 -18.51 -13.64 1.62
N ASP A 234 -18.77 -14.36 0.55
CA ASP A 234 -19.65 -13.90 -0.50
C ASP A 234 -21.03 -13.64 0.09
N SER A 235 -21.41 -12.36 0.06
CA SER A 235 -22.81 -11.96 0.14
C SER A 235 -23.52 -12.60 -1.07
N GLU A 236 -24.53 -13.41 -0.80
CA GLU A 236 -25.39 -14.07 -1.76
C GLU A 236 -25.78 -13.14 -2.93
N LEU A 237 -25.17 -13.33 -4.09
CA LEU A 237 -25.75 -13.03 -5.38
C LEU A 237 -26.00 -14.36 -6.07
N ASP A 238 -27.12 -14.98 -5.73
CA ASP A 238 -27.66 -16.18 -6.38
C ASP A 238 -28.33 -15.75 -7.69
N THR A 239 -27.49 -15.54 -8.74
CA THR A 239 -27.94 -15.52 -10.14
C THR A 239 -26.71 -15.71 -11.05
N SER A 240 -25.96 -16.81 -10.95
CA SER A 240 -25.13 -17.21 -12.07
C SER A 240 -26.01 -17.90 -13.11
N SER A 241 -26.23 -17.27 -14.24
CA SER A 241 -26.77 -17.95 -15.42
C SER A 241 -25.77 -19.04 -15.83
N GLU A 242 -26.23 -20.16 -16.41
CA GLU A 242 -25.38 -21.25 -16.93
C GLU A 242 -24.34 -20.74 -17.96
N ASP A 243 -24.45 -19.49 -18.41
CA ASP A 243 -23.61 -18.83 -19.41
C ASP A 243 -22.49 -17.97 -18.78
N ASP A 244 -22.40 -17.80 -17.45
CA ASP A 244 -21.38 -16.96 -16.82
C ASP A 244 -20.03 -17.66 -16.81
N LEU A 245 -19.00 -17.00 -17.36
CA LEU A 245 -17.61 -17.45 -17.31
C LEU A 245 -16.90 -16.84 -16.10
N LEU A 246 -16.31 -17.70 -15.27
CA LEU A 246 -15.56 -17.28 -14.10
C LEU A 246 -14.07 -17.42 -14.35
N PHE A 247 -13.30 -16.39 -13.96
CA PHE A 247 -11.85 -16.37 -14.06
C PHE A 247 -11.23 -15.97 -12.73
N LYS A 248 -10.17 -16.67 -12.34
CA LYS A 248 -9.32 -16.29 -11.21
C LYS A 248 -7.92 -15.90 -11.69
N ARG A 249 -7.25 -15.02 -10.96
CA ARG A 249 -5.85 -14.71 -11.20
C ARG A 249 -4.97 -15.82 -10.63
N VAL A 250 -3.92 -16.18 -11.36
CA VAL A 250 -2.90 -17.15 -10.93
C VAL A 250 -1.52 -16.58 -11.17
N ILE A 251 -0.59 -16.86 -10.26
CA ILE A 251 0.82 -16.48 -10.44
C ILE A 251 1.48 -17.59 -11.27
N VAL A 252 1.88 -17.26 -12.51
CA VAL A 252 2.46 -18.24 -13.44
C VAL A 252 3.98 -18.32 -13.29
N ARG A 253 4.64 -17.20 -13.03
CA ARG A 253 6.09 -17.14 -12.87
C ARG A 253 6.51 -15.89 -12.10
N ARG A 254 7.44 -16.04 -11.15
CA ARG A 254 8.18 -14.88 -10.62
C ARG A 254 9.26 -14.54 -11.65
N SER A 255 9.22 -13.35 -12.23
CA SER A 255 10.25 -12.93 -13.17
C SER A 255 11.52 -12.60 -12.39
N SER A 256 12.53 -13.48 -12.49
CA SER A 256 13.88 -13.23 -11.98
C SER A 256 14.85 -12.78 -13.09
N ASP A 257 14.34 -12.46 -14.29
CA ASP A 257 15.14 -12.51 -15.52
C ASP A 257 15.73 -11.15 -15.96
N GLU A 258 15.49 -10.06 -15.21
CA GLU A 258 16.24 -8.82 -15.42
C GLU A 258 17.32 -8.74 -14.33
N GLU A 259 18.57 -8.54 -14.74
CA GLU A 259 19.69 -8.25 -13.84
C GLU A 259 19.41 -6.93 -13.11
N GLU A 260 18.68 -7.02 -11.99
CA GLU A 260 18.52 -5.89 -11.10
C GLU A 260 19.83 -5.63 -10.35
N GLY A 261 20.19 -4.36 -10.24
CA GLY A 261 21.37 -3.97 -9.46
C GLY A 261 21.24 -4.37 -7.98
N ASP A 262 22.37 -4.54 -7.31
CA ASP A 262 22.44 -4.99 -5.90
C ASP A 262 21.70 -4.06 -4.91
N ASP A 263 21.38 -2.83 -5.30
CA ASP A 263 20.68 -1.82 -4.50
C ASP A 263 19.17 -1.75 -4.74
N MET A 264 18.61 -2.67 -5.55
CA MET A 264 17.17 -2.76 -5.80
C MET A 264 16.44 -3.47 -4.65
N ASP A 265 15.18 -3.06 -4.45
CA ASP A 265 14.34 -3.52 -3.34
C ASP A 265 14.13 -5.04 -3.35
N HIS A 266 13.59 -5.60 -4.41
CA HIS A 266 13.31 -7.04 -4.48
C HIS A 266 14.59 -7.89 -4.38
N LYS A 267 15.67 -7.50 -5.07
CA LYS A 267 16.94 -8.22 -5.00
C LYS A 267 17.50 -8.25 -3.57
N SER A 268 17.46 -7.11 -2.89
CA SER A 268 17.91 -6.98 -1.49
C SER A 268 17.03 -7.76 -0.52
N LEU A 269 15.71 -7.80 -0.77
CA LEU A 269 14.75 -8.59 0.01
C LEU A 269 15.07 -10.10 -0.08
N VAL A 270 15.25 -10.61 -1.31
CA VAL A 270 15.63 -12.02 -1.56
C VAL A 270 16.98 -12.35 -0.93
N ASP A 271 17.91 -11.41 -0.90
CA ASP A 271 19.19 -11.56 -0.21
C ASP A 271 19.07 -11.58 1.32
N GLY A 272 17.87 -11.36 1.89
CA GLY A 272 17.56 -11.45 3.32
C GLY A 272 17.71 -10.15 4.10
N TYR A 273 17.69 -8.99 3.44
CA TYR A 273 17.65 -7.68 4.10
C TYR A 273 16.22 -7.19 4.28
N ILE A 274 15.97 -6.47 5.38
CA ILE A 274 14.80 -5.61 5.48
C ILE A 274 15.08 -4.39 4.60
N THR A 275 14.29 -4.22 3.54
CA THR A 275 14.48 -3.12 2.60
C THR A 275 13.78 -1.86 3.06
N VAL A 276 14.42 -0.72 2.83
CA VAL A 276 13.88 0.61 3.14
C VAL A 276 13.97 1.44 1.87
N THR A 277 12.87 1.53 1.15
CA THR A 277 12.80 2.17 -0.16
C THR A 277 12.09 3.52 -0.06
N PRO A 278 12.77 4.66 -0.18
CA PRO A 278 12.11 5.96 -0.27
C PRO A 278 11.32 6.09 -1.58
N LEU A 279 10.02 6.38 -1.48
CA LEU A 279 9.13 6.56 -2.62
C LEU A 279 8.54 7.98 -2.65
N GLY A 280 8.40 8.53 -3.86
CA GLY A 280 7.65 9.75 -4.10
C GLY A 280 6.19 9.46 -4.49
N ALA A 281 5.32 10.47 -4.40
CA ALA A 281 3.93 10.34 -4.85
C ALA A 281 3.78 10.33 -6.37
N LEU A 282 4.68 11.01 -7.08
CA LEU A 282 4.61 11.20 -8.52
C LEU A 282 5.49 10.18 -9.26
N SER A 283 4.94 9.63 -10.34
CA SER A 283 5.73 8.89 -11.32
C SER A 283 6.71 9.83 -12.02
N ARG A 284 7.95 9.39 -12.17
CA ARG A 284 8.97 10.13 -12.93
C ARG A 284 8.88 9.71 -14.39
N THR A 285 8.96 10.70 -15.29
CA THR A 285 9.07 10.42 -16.71
C THR A 285 10.47 9.90 -17.04
N GLU A 286 10.56 8.84 -17.82
CA GLU A 286 11.84 8.36 -18.36
C GLU A 286 12.53 9.47 -19.16
N ALA A 287 13.85 9.61 -18.96
CA ALA A 287 14.63 10.75 -19.48
C ALA A 287 14.49 10.92 -21.00
N ASP A 288 14.39 9.83 -21.75
CA ASP A 288 14.32 9.83 -23.22
C ASP A 288 12.90 10.01 -23.77
N ALA A 289 11.86 9.83 -22.93
CA ALA A 289 10.47 9.90 -23.39
C ALA A 289 10.09 11.33 -23.84
N ILE A 290 10.49 12.36 -23.10
CA ILE A 290 10.15 13.75 -23.45
C ILE A 290 10.73 14.17 -24.81
N PRO A 291 12.05 13.99 -25.11
CA PRO A 291 12.59 14.29 -26.42
C PRO A 291 11.92 13.51 -27.55
N TYR A 292 11.67 12.22 -27.34
CA TYR A 292 10.99 11.37 -28.32
C TYR A 292 9.60 11.91 -28.68
N PHE A 293 8.73 12.17 -27.69
CA PHE A 293 7.40 12.65 -27.93
C PHE A 293 7.36 14.09 -28.47
N LYS A 294 8.30 14.95 -28.09
CA LYS A 294 8.45 16.26 -28.72
C LYS A 294 8.71 16.13 -30.21
N ALA A 295 9.62 15.25 -30.63
CA ALA A 295 9.89 14.97 -32.04
C ALA A 295 8.68 14.37 -32.78
N CYS A 296 7.90 13.51 -32.12
CA CYS A 296 6.66 12.97 -32.69
C CYS A 296 5.62 14.06 -32.92
N LEU A 297 5.40 14.94 -31.95
CA LEU A 297 4.44 16.05 -32.05
C LEU A 297 4.85 17.07 -33.11
N SER A 298 6.13 17.40 -33.23
CA SER A 298 6.63 18.30 -34.31
C SER A 298 6.28 17.72 -35.67
N ARG A 299 6.52 16.44 -35.92
CA ARG A 299 6.15 15.79 -37.21
C ARG A 299 4.64 15.80 -37.48
N LEU A 300 3.81 15.70 -36.45
CA LEU A 300 2.35 15.81 -36.58
C LEU A 300 1.93 17.22 -37.04
N VAL A 301 2.50 18.24 -36.41
CA VAL A 301 2.22 19.66 -36.75
C VAL A 301 2.66 19.97 -38.17
N ASP A 302 3.85 19.53 -38.59
CA ASP A 302 4.37 19.71 -39.93
C ASP A 302 3.47 19.06 -41.01
N ASN A 303 2.90 17.88 -40.70
CA ASN A 303 1.98 17.17 -41.60
C ASN A 303 0.57 17.79 -41.65
N LEU A 304 0.14 18.56 -40.66
CA LEU A 304 -1.16 19.26 -40.63
C LEU A 304 -1.13 20.63 -41.30
N SER A 305 0.06 21.23 -41.44
CA SER A 305 0.24 22.59 -42.01
C SER A 305 -0.11 22.76 -43.48
N PRO A 306 -0.05 21.72 -44.39
CA PRO A 306 -0.40 21.92 -45.78
C PRO A 306 -1.91 22.05 -46.07
N SER A 307 -2.80 21.66 -45.16
CA SER A 307 -4.24 21.64 -45.40
C SER A 307 -5.00 22.92 -45.02
N LEU A 308 -4.35 23.84 -44.31
CA LEU A 308 -4.97 25.11 -43.84
C LEU A 308 -4.69 26.31 -44.74
N THR A 309 -3.77 26.20 -45.71
CA THR A 309 -3.41 27.29 -46.63
C THR A 309 -4.11 27.24 -48.00
N ALA A 310 -4.94 26.23 -48.26
CA ALA A 310 -5.62 26.06 -49.56
C ALA A 310 -7.06 26.64 -49.63
N GLY A 311 -7.41 27.58 -48.79
CA GLY A 311 -8.74 28.18 -48.66
C GLY A 311 -8.83 29.69 -48.88
N CYS A 312 -7.93 30.32 -49.65
CA CYS A 312 -8.13 31.70 -50.09
C CYS A 312 -8.97 31.69 -51.39
N LEU A 313 -10.19 32.14 -51.30
CA LEU A 313 -11.12 32.40 -52.42
C LEU A 313 -10.55 33.45 -53.39
N PRO A 314 -10.74 33.28 -54.71
CA PRO A 314 -10.39 34.33 -55.67
C PRO A 314 -11.39 35.48 -55.57
N GLY A 315 -10.84 36.69 -55.49
CA GLY A 315 -11.62 37.92 -55.52
C GLY A 315 -12.48 38.04 -56.76
N GLY A 316 -13.77 38.26 -56.57
CA GLY A 316 -14.69 38.72 -57.59
C GLY A 316 -14.53 40.23 -57.81
N GLN A 317 -14.11 40.62 -59.00
CA GLN A 317 -14.30 41.98 -59.52
C GLN A 317 -15.77 42.07 -59.94
N ASN A 318 -16.48 43.07 -59.41
CA ASN A 318 -17.23 44.09 -60.10
C ASN A 318 -17.93 45.01 -59.11
#